data_e18a2e42b8b6f18672fc626d78de8b47
#
_entry.id   e18a2e42b8b6f18672fc626d78de8b47
#
_cell.length_a   1.000
_cell.length_b   1.000
_cell.length_c   1.000
_cell.angle_alpha   90.00
_cell.angle_beta   90.00
_cell.angle_gamma   90.00
#
_symmetry.space_group_name_H-M   'P 1'
#
loop_
_entity.id
_entity.type
_entity.pdbx_description
1 polymer ?
#
loop_
_entity_poly.entity_id
_entity_poly.type
_entity_poly.pdbx_seq_one_letter_code
_entity_poly.pdbx_strand_id
1 'polypeptide(L)' 'MNIFIAGLSYNISDSELGELFTEYGEVTSSKVVTDRETGRSKGYGFIEMA' A
#
# COMPACT_ATOMS: atom_id res chain seq x y z
N MET A 1 1.44 -11.13 -8.97
CA MET A 1 1.74 -11.53 -7.58
C MET A 1 1.13 -10.52 -6.62
N ASN A 2 0.35 -11.00 -5.69
CA ASN A 2 -0.30 -10.13 -4.71
C ASN A 2 0.41 -10.22 -3.37
N ILE A 3 0.72 -9.07 -2.79
CA ILE A 3 1.43 -8.99 -1.53
C ILE A 3 0.59 -8.23 -0.53
N PHE A 4 0.37 -8.81 0.63
CA PHE A 4 -0.32 -8.14 1.73
C PHE A 4 0.74 -7.55 2.67
N ILE A 5 0.56 -6.28 3.02
CA ILE A 5 1.52 -5.57 3.86
C ILE A 5 0.80 -4.99 5.06
N ALA A 6 1.37 -5.20 6.24
CA ALA A 6 0.86 -4.64 7.48
C ALA A 6 1.94 -3.76 8.13
N GLY A 7 1.57 -3.05 9.18
CA GLY A 7 2.50 -2.19 9.89
C GLY A 7 2.83 -0.90 9.16
N LEU A 8 1.95 -0.45 8.30
CA LEU A 8 2.15 0.78 7.54
C LEU A 8 1.88 2.01 8.40
N SER A 9 2.51 3.12 8.03
CA SER A 9 2.22 4.41 8.63
C SER A 9 0.77 4.81 8.32
N TYR A 10 0.10 5.44 9.26
CA TYR A 10 -1.26 5.91 9.05
C TYR A 10 -1.36 7.05 8.02
N ASN A 11 -0.22 7.64 7.68
CA ASN A 11 -0.17 8.73 6.70
C ASN A 11 0.30 8.31 5.32
N ILE A 12 0.53 7.02 5.11
CA ILE A 12 1.00 6.52 3.83
C ILE A 12 -0.12 6.56 2.80
N SER A 13 0.22 6.93 1.56
CA SER A 13 -0.71 6.93 0.44
C SER A 13 -0.43 5.73 -0.48
N ASP A 14 -1.36 5.49 -1.42
CA ASP A 14 -1.18 4.43 -2.41
C ASP A 14 0.11 4.62 -3.20
N SER A 15 0.39 5.86 -3.58
CA SER A 15 1.60 6.18 -4.33
C SER A 15 2.86 5.87 -3.55
N GLU A 16 2.88 6.24 -2.28
CA GLU A 16 4.02 5.97 -1.42
C GLU A 16 4.23 4.48 -1.22
N LEU A 17 3.15 3.74 -1.05
CA LEU A 17 3.23 2.30 -0.90
C LEU A 17 3.82 1.65 -2.15
N GLY A 18 3.36 2.08 -3.32
CA GLY A 18 3.90 1.59 -4.58
C GLY A 18 5.38 1.88 -4.72
N GLU A 19 5.80 3.09 -4.37
CA GLU A 19 7.20 3.48 -4.46
C GLU A 19 8.11 2.63 -3.60
N LEU A 20 7.65 2.22 -2.42
CA LEU A 20 8.44 1.38 -1.54
C LEU A 20 8.79 0.04 -2.17
N PHE A 21 7.94 -0.43 -3.07
CA PHE A 21 8.10 -1.74 -3.68
C PHE A 21 8.67 -1.71 -5.09
N THR A 22 8.78 -0.54 -5.71
CA THR A 22 9.37 -0.44 -7.05
C THR A 22 10.84 -0.83 -7.06
N GLU A 23 11.50 -0.77 -5.91
CA GLU A 23 12.89 -1.22 -5.79
C GLU A 23 13.02 -2.74 -5.92
N TYR A 24 11.94 -3.47 -5.67
CA TYR A 24 11.95 -4.93 -5.68
C TYR A 24 11.42 -5.52 -6.98
N GLY A 25 10.81 -4.70 -7.81
CA GLY A 25 10.24 -5.15 -9.07
C GLY A 25 9.21 -4.18 -9.60
N GLU A 26 8.52 -4.57 -10.66
CA GLU A 26 7.52 -3.73 -11.28
C GLU A 26 6.18 -3.85 -10.53
N VAL A 27 5.73 -2.74 -9.98
CA VAL A 27 4.44 -2.66 -9.29
C VAL A 27 3.36 -2.30 -10.31
N THR A 28 2.39 -3.19 -10.48
CA THR A 28 1.27 -2.94 -11.40
C THR A 28 0.12 -2.24 -10.72
N SER A 29 -0.04 -2.46 -9.41
CA SER A 29 -1.11 -1.84 -8.64
C SER A 29 -0.72 -1.77 -7.17
N SER A 30 -1.15 -0.73 -6.50
CA SER A 30 -0.95 -0.61 -5.06
C SER A 30 -2.18 0.05 -4.44
N LYS A 31 -2.55 -0.41 -3.26
CA LYS A 31 -3.69 0.12 -2.56
C LYS A 31 -3.52 0.02 -1.05
N VAL A 32 -3.77 1.14 -0.37
CA VAL A 32 -3.79 1.20 1.09
C VAL A 32 -5.24 1.16 1.54
N VAL A 33 -5.54 0.29 2.49
CA VAL A 33 -6.88 0.22 3.07
C VAL A 33 -7.04 1.37 4.03
N THR A 34 -8.10 2.16 3.85
CA THR A 34 -8.35 3.33 4.68
C THR A 34 -9.65 3.18 5.46
N ASP A 35 -9.72 3.88 6.59
CA ASP A 35 -10.93 3.96 7.39
C ASP A 35 -11.86 5.00 6.77
N ARG A 36 -13.11 4.63 6.57
CA ARG A 36 -14.10 5.53 5.97
C ARG A 36 -14.46 6.70 6.87
N GLU A 37 -14.41 6.50 8.17
CA GLU A 37 -14.80 7.53 9.12
C GLU A 37 -13.75 8.61 9.27
N THR A 38 -12.47 8.21 9.33
CA THR A 38 -11.37 9.14 9.54
C THR A 38 -10.62 9.47 8.27
N GLY A 39 -10.75 8.65 7.23
CA GLY A 39 -10.00 8.80 5.99
C GLY A 39 -8.53 8.44 6.11
N ARG A 40 -8.12 7.84 7.22
CA ARG A 40 -6.74 7.46 7.45
C ARG A 40 -6.50 5.99 7.12
N SER A 41 -5.26 5.68 6.80
CA SER A 41 -4.85 4.30 6.58
C SER A 41 -5.07 3.47 7.84
N LYS A 42 -5.55 2.23 7.66
CA LYS A 42 -5.69 1.29 8.78
C LYS A 42 -4.37 0.62 9.13
N GLY A 43 -3.27 0.99 8.46
CA GLY A 43 -1.97 0.42 8.71
C GLY A 43 -1.67 -0.82 7.88
N TYR A 44 -2.49 -1.13 6.87
CA TYR A 44 -2.22 -2.25 5.97
C TYR A 44 -2.71 -1.95 4.56
N GLY A 45 -2.20 -2.71 3.62
CA GLY A 45 -2.57 -2.54 2.23
C GLY A 45 -2.14 -3.72 1.39
N PHE A 46 -2.32 -3.58 0.07
CA PHE A 46 -1.99 -4.62 -0.90
C PHE A 46 -1.13 -4.04 -1.99
N ILE A 47 -0.24 -4.88 -2.51
CA ILE A 47 0.52 -4.56 -3.72
C ILE A 47 0.39 -5.70 -4.69
N GLU A 48 0.13 -5.37 -5.96
CA GLU A 48 0.17 -6.33 -7.03
C GLU A 48 1.40 -6.04 -7.88
N MET A 49 2.23 -7.05 -8.05
CA MET A 49 3.46 -6.94 -8.82
C MET A 49 3.42 -7.87 -10.03
N ALA A 50 4.09 -7.45 -11.06
CA ALA A 50 4.21 -8.24 -12.28
C ALA A 50 5.02 -9.52 -12.06
#